data_933275dbf22c1c35545488695fa233a4
#
_entry.id   933275dbf22c1c35545488695fa233a4
#
_cell.length_a   1.000
_cell.length_b   1.000
_cell.length_c   1.000
_cell.angle_alpha   90.00
_cell.angle_beta   90.00
_cell.angle_gamma   90.00
#
_symmetry.space_group_name_H-M   'P 1'
#
loop_
_entity.id
_entity.type
_entity.pdbx_description
1 polymer ?
#
loop_
_entity_poly.entity_id
_entity_poly.type
_entity_poly.pdbx_seq_one_letter_code
_entity_poly.pdbx_strand_id
1 'polypeptide(L)'
;PPPHEDPRPFIAVAEWLVGRGFSAPDILARDLDAGLLLLADFGDARLREALDAAPVEEMSLYGLATDLLAELHRHAPMAGLSPHGLSEWLAELELFPDWYAPA
;
A
#
# COMPACT_ATOMS: atom_id res chain seq x y z
N PRO A 1 6.79 -4.41 -17.40
CA PRO A 1 7.37 -4.43 -16.06
C PRO A 1 8.71 -5.13 -16.07
N PRO A 2 9.62 -4.71 -15.21
CA PRO A 2 10.86 -5.41 -15.09
C PRO A 2 10.58 -6.87 -14.70
N PRO A 3 11.33 -7.83 -15.22
CA PRO A 3 11.12 -9.26 -14.93
C PRO A 3 11.37 -9.63 -13.46
N HIS A 4 11.59 -8.64 -12.60
CA HIS A 4 11.91 -8.80 -11.18
C HIS A 4 10.76 -8.46 -10.22
N GLU A 5 9.64 -7.94 -10.73
CA GLU A 5 8.48 -7.62 -9.91
C GLU A 5 7.36 -8.65 -10.11
N ASP A 6 7.02 -9.34 -9.03
CA ASP A 6 5.92 -10.29 -9.00
C ASP A 6 4.64 -9.59 -8.53
N PRO A 7 3.56 -9.54 -9.34
CA PRO A 7 2.31 -8.92 -8.95
C PRO A 7 1.47 -9.75 -7.97
N ARG A 8 1.80 -11.01 -7.75
CA ARG A 8 0.99 -11.94 -6.92
C ARG A 8 0.82 -11.47 -5.47
N PRO A 9 1.85 -10.95 -4.77
CA PRO A 9 1.66 -10.42 -3.42
C PRO A 9 0.69 -9.24 -3.36
N PHE A 10 0.74 -8.35 -4.33
CA PHE A 10 -0.20 -7.24 -4.43
C PHE A 10 -1.64 -7.73 -4.59
N ILE A 11 -1.87 -8.70 -5.49
CA ILE A 11 -3.19 -9.29 -5.72
C ILE A 11 -3.71 -9.92 -4.42
N ALA A 12 -2.90 -10.72 -3.76
CA ALA A 12 -3.29 -11.41 -2.53
C ALA A 12 -3.70 -10.43 -1.42
N VAL A 13 -2.94 -9.35 -1.22
CA VAL A 13 -3.26 -8.33 -0.22
C VAL A 13 -4.51 -7.55 -0.59
N ALA A 14 -4.65 -7.15 -1.86
CA ALA A 14 -5.82 -6.42 -2.33
C ALA A 14 -7.10 -7.24 -2.16
N GLU A 15 -7.10 -8.49 -2.56
CA GLU A 15 -8.24 -9.40 -2.42
C GLU A 15 -8.56 -9.68 -0.93
N TRP A 16 -7.54 -9.82 -0.08
CA TRP A 16 -7.72 -9.98 1.36
C TRP A 16 -8.39 -8.75 1.99
N LEU A 17 -7.96 -7.54 1.63
CA LEU A 17 -8.54 -6.30 2.11
C LEU A 17 -10.00 -6.14 1.67
N VAL A 18 -10.28 -6.34 0.38
CA VAL A 18 -11.66 -6.27 -0.15
C VAL A 18 -12.57 -7.28 0.54
N GLY A 19 -12.10 -8.50 0.76
CA GLY A 19 -12.87 -9.54 1.46
C GLY A 19 -13.23 -9.19 2.90
N ARG A 20 -12.57 -8.20 3.50
CA ARG A 20 -12.84 -7.69 4.86
C ARG A 20 -13.54 -6.33 4.89
N GLY A 21 -14.00 -5.87 3.74
CA GLY A 21 -14.76 -4.63 3.62
C GLY A 21 -13.91 -3.36 3.49
N PHE A 22 -12.59 -3.49 3.32
CA PHE A 22 -11.73 -2.35 3.04
C PHE A 22 -11.75 -1.99 1.56
N SER A 23 -11.55 -0.70 1.26
CA SER A 23 -11.38 -0.21 -0.11
C SER A 23 -9.97 -0.48 -0.58
N ALA A 24 -9.82 -1.48 -1.44
CA ALA A 24 -8.60 -1.74 -2.20
C ALA A 24 -8.94 -1.78 -3.68
N PRO A 25 -7.98 -1.54 -4.59
CA PRO A 25 -8.28 -1.57 -6.03
C PRO A 25 -8.83 -2.91 -6.47
N ASP A 26 -9.99 -2.91 -7.11
CA ASP A 26 -10.51 -4.09 -7.78
C ASP A 26 -9.61 -4.47 -8.94
N ILE A 27 -9.26 -5.75 -9.01
CA ILE A 27 -8.43 -6.29 -10.09
C ILE A 27 -9.37 -6.72 -11.22
N LEU A 28 -9.46 -5.87 -12.25
CA LEU A 28 -10.36 -6.04 -13.37
C LEU A 28 -9.86 -7.09 -14.37
N ALA A 29 -8.56 -7.15 -14.56
CA ALA A 29 -7.89 -8.16 -15.38
C ALA A 29 -6.44 -8.35 -14.92
N ARG A 30 -5.88 -9.52 -15.22
CA ARG A 30 -4.50 -9.87 -14.89
C ARG A 30 -3.87 -10.72 -15.98
N ASP A 31 -2.61 -10.44 -16.26
CA ASP A 31 -1.72 -11.28 -17.03
C ASP A 31 -0.43 -11.48 -16.23
N LEU A 32 -0.34 -12.59 -15.52
CA LEU A 32 0.76 -12.85 -14.60
C LEU A 32 2.07 -13.15 -15.33
N ASP A 33 1.99 -13.70 -16.54
CA ASP A 33 3.16 -14.03 -17.34
C ASP A 33 3.80 -12.75 -17.89
N ALA A 34 2.99 -11.78 -18.28
CA ALA A 34 3.46 -10.46 -18.68
C ALA A 34 3.69 -9.51 -17.49
N GLY A 35 3.27 -9.89 -16.27
CA GLY A 35 3.36 -9.04 -15.09
C GLY A 35 2.44 -7.82 -15.14
N LEU A 36 1.30 -7.92 -15.81
CA LEU A 36 0.36 -6.82 -16.02
C LEU A 36 -0.90 -6.99 -15.20
N LEU A 37 -1.36 -5.88 -14.63
CA LEU A 37 -2.65 -5.78 -13.92
C LEU A 37 -3.45 -4.61 -14.47
N LEU A 38 -4.75 -4.83 -14.65
CA LEU A 38 -5.72 -3.77 -14.87
C LEU A 38 -6.52 -3.57 -13.58
N LEU A 39 -6.41 -2.39 -13.00
CA LEU A 39 -6.99 -2.06 -11.70
C LEU A 39 -8.11 -1.01 -11.85
N ALA A 40 -9.05 -1.03 -10.91
CA ALA A 40 -9.98 0.08 -10.76
C ALA A 40 -9.21 1.35 -10.41
N ASP A 41 -9.59 2.46 -11.04
CA ASP A 41 -8.99 3.77 -10.79
C ASP A 41 -9.74 4.46 -9.65
N PHE A 42 -9.01 4.85 -8.61
CA PHE A 42 -9.55 5.63 -7.49
C PHE A 42 -9.56 7.14 -7.73
N GLY A 43 -9.08 7.58 -8.89
CA GLY A 43 -8.94 9.00 -9.23
C GLY A 43 -7.70 9.62 -8.59
N ASP A 44 -7.63 10.95 -8.64
CA ASP A 44 -6.44 11.73 -8.27
C ASP A 44 -6.53 12.40 -6.90
N ALA A 45 -7.65 12.25 -6.19
CA ALA A 45 -7.88 12.85 -4.87
C ALA A 45 -7.16 12.06 -3.76
N ARG A 46 -5.83 12.06 -3.79
CA ARG A 46 -5.02 11.46 -2.73
C ARG A 46 -5.05 12.33 -1.46
N LEU A 47 -4.62 11.78 -0.33
CA LEU A 47 -4.62 12.50 0.93
C LEU A 47 -3.86 13.83 0.85
N ARG A 48 -2.73 13.86 0.15
CA ARG A 48 -1.93 15.08 -0.06
C ARG A 48 -2.72 16.15 -0.79
N GLU A 49 -3.34 15.82 -1.90
CA GLU A 49 -4.12 16.74 -2.70
C GLU A 49 -5.35 17.24 -1.95
N ALA A 50 -6.01 16.37 -1.17
CA ALA A 50 -7.13 16.76 -0.32
C ALA A 50 -6.70 17.75 0.77
N LEU A 51 -5.55 17.54 1.42
CA LEU A 51 -5.00 18.44 2.43
C LEU A 51 -4.55 19.78 1.85
N ASP A 52 -3.95 19.77 0.66
CA ASP A 52 -3.54 21.00 -0.02
C ASP A 52 -4.76 21.84 -0.44
N ALA A 53 -5.87 21.18 -0.83
CA ALA A 53 -7.12 21.85 -1.20
C ALA A 53 -7.91 22.37 0.02
N ALA A 54 -7.88 21.67 1.16
CA ALA A 54 -8.62 22.01 2.36
C ALA A 54 -7.78 21.73 3.62
N PRO A 55 -6.78 22.59 3.95
CA PRO A 55 -5.90 22.38 5.11
C PRO A 55 -6.65 22.33 6.45
N VAL A 56 -7.78 22.96 6.56
CA VAL A 56 -8.65 22.96 7.77
C VAL A 56 -9.17 21.55 8.10
N GLU A 57 -9.19 20.64 7.13
CA GLU A 57 -9.66 19.27 7.33
C GLU A 57 -8.55 18.29 7.76
N GLU A 58 -7.34 18.79 8.01
CA GLU A 58 -6.20 17.94 8.36
C GLU A 58 -6.51 16.98 9.53
N MET A 59 -7.06 17.49 10.62
CA MET A 59 -7.37 16.68 11.80
C MET A 59 -8.41 15.60 11.50
N SER A 60 -9.44 15.92 10.72
CA SER A 60 -10.49 14.96 10.37
C SER A 60 -9.99 13.90 9.42
N LEU A 61 -9.17 14.25 8.42
CA LEU A 61 -8.62 13.31 7.46
C LEU A 61 -7.61 12.35 8.10
N TYR A 62 -6.71 12.85 8.95
CA TYR A 62 -5.80 11.99 9.72
C TYR A 62 -6.55 11.14 10.76
N GLY A 63 -7.62 11.66 11.34
CA GLY A 63 -8.52 10.90 12.20
C GLY A 63 -9.13 9.70 11.49
N LEU A 64 -9.67 9.90 10.28
CA LEU A 64 -10.21 8.82 9.44
C LEU A 64 -9.14 7.79 9.07
N ALA A 65 -7.94 8.22 8.71
CA ALA A 65 -6.83 7.32 8.42
C ALA A 65 -6.42 6.48 9.65
N THR A 66 -6.39 7.10 10.82
CA THR A 66 -6.10 6.41 12.08
C THR A 66 -7.18 5.40 12.45
N ASP A 67 -8.45 5.75 12.28
CA ASP A 67 -9.58 4.84 12.53
C ASP A 67 -9.53 3.64 11.58
N LEU A 68 -9.18 3.86 10.33
CA LEU A 68 -9.00 2.81 9.33
C LEU A 68 -7.89 1.83 9.73
N LEU A 69 -6.76 2.35 10.20
CA LEU A 69 -5.65 1.51 10.70
C LEU A 69 -6.04 0.74 11.96
N ALA A 70 -6.78 1.36 12.87
CA ALA A 70 -7.29 0.70 14.06
C ALA A 70 -8.25 -0.43 13.70
N GLU A 71 -9.13 -0.22 12.72
CA GLU A 71 -10.03 -1.26 12.24
C GLU A 71 -9.26 -2.40 11.57
N LEU A 72 -8.24 -2.10 10.76
CA LEU A 72 -7.38 -3.11 10.16
C LEU A 72 -6.72 -4.00 11.22
N HIS A 73 -6.25 -3.43 12.31
CA HIS A 73 -5.61 -4.17 13.41
C HIS A 73 -6.57 -5.04 14.24
N ARG A 74 -7.87 -4.91 14.07
CA ARG A 74 -8.86 -5.81 14.69
C ARG A 74 -8.95 -7.16 13.98
N HIS A 75 -8.49 -7.22 12.74
CA HIS A 75 -8.45 -8.46 11.98
C HIS A 75 -7.19 -9.25 12.30
N ALA A 76 -7.29 -10.58 12.24
CA ALA A 76 -6.12 -11.42 12.30
C ALA A 76 -5.20 -11.12 11.10
N PRO A 77 -3.88 -11.16 11.28
CA PRO A 77 -2.96 -10.95 10.17
C PRO A 77 -3.24 -11.90 9.00
N MET A 78 -3.06 -11.38 7.79
CA MET A 78 -3.16 -12.21 6.60
C MET A 78 -2.12 -13.34 6.65
N ALA A 79 -2.56 -14.57 6.40
CA ALA A 79 -1.64 -15.70 6.30
C ALA A 79 -0.70 -15.55 5.09
N GLY A 80 0.54 -15.96 5.23
CA GLY A 80 1.52 -15.96 4.15
C GLY A 80 2.28 -14.63 3.96
N LEU A 81 2.01 -13.62 4.79
CA LEU A 81 2.85 -12.41 4.81
C LEU A 81 4.22 -12.72 5.40
N SER A 82 5.27 -12.24 4.74
CA SER A 82 6.62 -12.32 5.28
C SER A 82 6.78 -11.42 6.50
N PRO A 83 7.44 -11.88 7.58
CA PRO A 83 7.73 -11.02 8.72
C PRO A 83 8.61 -9.84 8.27
N HIS A 84 8.27 -8.64 8.74
CA HIS A 84 9.09 -7.46 8.56
C HIS A 84 9.93 -7.26 9.83
N GLY A 85 11.16 -7.70 9.79
CA GLY A 85 12.05 -7.74 10.94
C GLY A 85 13.23 -6.79 10.83
N LEU A 86 14.21 -6.98 11.69
CA LEU A 86 15.38 -6.10 11.79
C LEU A 86 16.18 -6.04 10.49
N SER A 87 16.33 -7.16 9.78
CA SER A 87 17.08 -7.21 8.52
C SER A 87 16.44 -6.36 7.43
N GLU A 88 15.11 -6.39 7.33
CA GLU A 88 14.35 -5.58 6.39
C GLU A 88 14.44 -4.09 6.74
N TRP A 89 14.32 -3.75 8.03
CA TRP A 89 14.45 -2.36 8.49
C TRP A 89 15.85 -1.80 8.26
N LEU A 90 16.89 -2.60 8.49
CA LEU A 90 18.27 -2.17 8.22
C LEU A 90 18.51 -1.95 6.72
N ALA A 91 17.99 -2.85 5.87
CA ALA A 91 18.07 -2.69 4.42
C ALA A 91 17.38 -1.41 3.94
N GLU A 92 16.22 -1.06 4.51
CA GLU A 92 15.52 0.19 4.19
C GLU A 92 16.32 1.42 4.66
N LEU A 93 16.93 1.39 5.83
CA LEU A 93 17.77 2.48 6.33
C LEU A 93 19.01 2.69 5.47
N GLU A 94 19.58 1.65 4.90
CA GLU A 94 20.73 1.74 4.02
C GLU A 94 20.42 2.45 2.68
N LEU A 95 19.15 2.55 2.29
CA LEU A 95 18.76 3.32 1.10
C LEU A 95 19.13 4.80 1.24
N PHE A 96 19.15 5.35 2.45
CA PHE A 96 19.51 6.75 2.64
C PHE A 96 20.97 7.04 2.30
N PRO A 97 21.97 6.34 2.86
CA PRO A 97 23.36 6.56 2.47
C PRO A 97 23.64 6.19 1.01
N ASP A 98 22.97 5.19 0.48
CA ASP A 98 23.24 4.70 -0.87
C ASP A 98 22.69 5.63 -1.97
N TRP A 99 21.55 6.27 -1.73
CA TRP A 99 20.83 7.04 -2.74
C TRP A 99 20.80 8.55 -2.47
N TYR A 100 20.78 8.99 -1.21
CA TYR A 100 20.65 10.39 -0.86
C TYR A 100 21.96 11.04 -0.38
N ALA A 101 22.87 10.24 0.17
CA ALA A 101 24.13 10.71 0.70
C ALA A 101 25.36 10.06 0.06
N PRO A 102 25.37 9.69 -1.22
CA PRO A 102 26.62 9.29 -1.87
C PRO A 102 27.57 10.47 -1.88
N ALA A 103 28.74 10.24 -1.35
CA ALA A 103 29.79 11.26 -1.32
C ALA A 103 30.33 11.59 -2.72
#